data_96b3200354ec096711ed718645262baa
#
_entry.id   96b3200354ec096711ed718645262baa
#
_cell.length_a   1.000
_cell.length_b   1.000
_cell.length_c   1.000
_cell.angle_alpha   90.00
_cell.angle_beta   90.00
_cell.angle_gamma   90.00
#
_symmetry.space_group_name_H-M   'P 1'
#
loop_
_entity.id
_entity.type
_entity.pdbx_description
1 polymer ?
#
loop_
_entity_poly.entity_id
_entity_poly.type
_entity_poly.pdbx_seq_one_letter_code
_entity_poly.pdbx_strand_id
1 'polypeptide(L)'
;MLSRVADRIFWMSRQMERAENMARILGVTSNLVLFGNHDAQGQNLLAPLTITGTAEAFAAQHDKLTLPALIDFLAFDQSNPSSIWSCLRDARENAHAVRWQITSEMWETLNATWIELRGFGRRTTTARRRSDAARGELSLADSVGAEATRFFDWVKDRSHLFRGVTYGTIVRGEAFNFSRLGTHLERADNTARILDVKYHILLPRVEDVGGALDYYQWGALLRSVSAFETYRLIYRDQIFPIKVAELLILEQRMPRSLAACAAQVNASLERIVGQNDAAAKRLSGELFVRLTHADIEEIFQSGLHEYLTDCLDDINELGSRMQRAYLGTV
;
A
#
# COMPACT_ATOMS: atom_id res chain seq x y z
N MET A 1 4.14 23.81 -13.76
CA MET A 1 3.25 23.95 -12.59
C MET A 1 4.03 24.55 -11.42
N LEU A 2 3.37 25.22 -10.44
CA LEU A 2 4.04 25.66 -9.21
C LEU A 2 4.41 24.46 -8.35
N SER A 3 5.62 24.43 -7.78
CA SER A 3 6.13 23.29 -7.00
C SER A 3 5.21 22.89 -5.85
N ARG A 4 4.64 23.84 -5.10
CA ARG A 4 3.67 23.55 -4.05
C ARG A 4 2.39 22.86 -4.56
N VAL A 5 1.95 23.18 -5.77
CA VAL A 5 0.77 22.52 -6.37
C VAL A 5 1.11 21.10 -6.78
N ALA A 6 2.26 20.92 -7.42
CA ALA A 6 2.78 19.59 -7.76
C ALA A 6 2.90 18.68 -6.53
N ASP A 7 3.48 19.20 -5.45
CA ASP A 7 3.62 18.52 -4.17
C ASP A 7 2.27 18.06 -3.62
N ARG A 8 1.28 18.95 -3.56
CA ARG A 8 -0.06 18.60 -3.05
C ARG A 8 -0.76 17.53 -3.89
N ILE A 9 -0.65 17.59 -5.22
CA ILE A 9 -1.25 16.57 -6.11
C ILE A 9 -0.53 15.22 -5.97
N PHE A 10 0.79 15.23 -5.88
CA PHE A 10 1.60 14.05 -5.66
C PHE A 10 1.22 13.37 -4.33
N TRP A 11 1.23 14.10 -3.22
CA TRP A 11 0.88 13.56 -1.91
C TRP A 11 -0.59 13.17 -1.78
N MET A 12 -1.52 13.91 -2.38
CA MET A 12 -2.93 13.52 -2.44
C MET A 12 -3.11 12.10 -2.97
N SER A 13 -2.48 11.79 -4.09
CA SER A 13 -2.59 10.48 -4.73
C SER A 13 -1.79 9.41 -4.01
N ARG A 14 -0.64 9.76 -3.45
CA ARG A 14 0.19 8.88 -2.64
C ARG A 14 -0.55 8.44 -1.38
N GLN A 15 -1.22 9.35 -0.68
CA GLN A 15 -1.99 9.06 0.52
C GLN A 15 -3.22 8.19 0.23
N MET A 16 -3.91 8.40 -0.88
CA MET A 16 -5.03 7.54 -1.30
C MET A 16 -4.57 6.10 -1.58
N GLU A 17 -3.44 5.92 -2.27
CA GLU A 17 -2.88 4.59 -2.54
C GLU A 17 -2.40 3.92 -1.24
N ARG A 18 -1.79 4.67 -0.31
CA ARG A 18 -1.37 4.18 1.01
C ARG A 18 -2.55 3.69 1.84
N ALA A 19 -3.65 4.44 1.89
CA ALA A 19 -4.87 4.03 2.57
C ALA A 19 -5.43 2.73 2.01
N GLU A 20 -5.46 2.57 0.68
CA GLU A 20 -5.89 1.33 0.03
C GLU A 20 -4.97 0.15 0.37
N ASN A 21 -3.65 0.36 0.26
CA ASN A 21 -2.66 -0.67 0.57
C ASN A 21 -2.81 -1.16 2.02
N MET A 22 -2.98 -0.22 2.97
CA MET A 22 -3.22 -0.55 4.37
C MET A 22 -4.51 -1.34 4.57
N ALA A 23 -5.60 -0.93 3.93
CA ALA A 23 -6.87 -1.66 4.01
C ALA A 23 -6.77 -3.09 3.46
N ARG A 24 -5.98 -3.31 2.40
CA ARG A 24 -5.72 -4.64 1.85
C ARG A 24 -4.90 -5.51 2.80
N ILE A 25 -3.82 -4.95 3.34
CA ILE A 25 -2.95 -5.65 4.30
C ILE A 25 -3.76 -6.06 5.53
N LEU A 26 -4.50 -5.14 6.14
CA LEU A 26 -5.30 -5.40 7.33
C LEU A 26 -6.44 -6.41 7.06
N GLY A 27 -7.10 -6.33 5.90
CA GLY A 27 -8.14 -7.28 5.51
C GLY A 27 -7.59 -8.70 5.37
N VAL A 28 -6.43 -8.85 4.75
CA VAL A 28 -5.75 -10.14 4.61
C VAL A 28 -5.24 -10.64 5.96
N THR A 29 -4.62 -9.78 6.77
CA THR A 29 -4.15 -10.13 8.12
C THR A 29 -5.31 -10.59 9.02
N SER A 30 -6.44 -9.90 8.97
CA SER A 30 -7.65 -10.29 9.72
C SER A 30 -8.11 -11.71 9.34
N ASN A 31 -8.13 -12.03 8.06
CA ASN A 31 -8.47 -13.37 7.58
C ASN A 31 -7.45 -14.43 8.02
N LEU A 32 -6.15 -14.11 7.95
CA LEU A 32 -5.07 -15.02 8.40
C LEU A 32 -5.17 -15.34 9.90
N VAL A 33 -5.53 -14.35 10.71
CA VAL A 33 -5.65 -14.51 12.17
C VAL A 33 -6.94 -15.24 12.54
N LEU A 34 -8.05 -14.97 11.85
CA LEU A 34 -9.36 -15.58 12.18
C LEU A 34 -9.49 -17.03 11.68
N PHE A 35 -8.89 -17.34 10.54
CA PHE A 35 -9.05 -18.63 9.86
C PHE A 35 -7.75 -19.42 9.73
N GLY A 36 -6.62 -18.87 10.17
CA GLY A 36 -5.29 -19.48 10.08
C GLY A 36 -4.90 -20.32 11.30
N ASN A 37 -3.71 -20.92 11.23
CA ASN A 37 -3.15 -21.71 12.31
C ASN A 37 -2.72 -20.81 13.49
N HIS A 38 -3.06 -21.20 14.71
CA HIS A 38 -2.73 -20.46 15.94
C HIS A 38 -1.22 -20.25 16.15
N ASP A 39 -0.38 -21.17 15.70
CA ASP A 39 1.07 -21.10 15.88
C ASP A 39 1.72 -19.93 15.08
N ALA A 40 1.09 -19.48 14.02
CA ALA A 40 1.59 -18.37 13.17
C ALA A 40 0.95 -17.01 13.50
N GLN A 41 0.04 -16.94 14.47
CA GLN A 41 -0.72 -15.70 14.75
C GLN A 41 0.18 -14.51 15.09
N GLY A 42 1.20 -14.70 15.92
CA GLY A 42 2.11 -13.63 16.31
C GLY A 42 2.84 -13.01 15.12
N GLN A 43 3.31 -13.84 14.20
CA GLN A 43 4.02 -13.41 12.99
C GLN A 43 3.07 -12.70 12.01
N ASN A 44 1.86 -13.23 11.81
CA ASN A 44 0.85 -12.62 10.97
C ASN A 44 0.43 -11.24 11.46
N LEU A 45 0.38 -11.03 12.80
CA LEU A 45 0.10 -9.73 13.40
C LEU A 45 1.28 -8.75 13.31
N LEU A 46 2.53 -9.24 13.34
CA LEU A 46 3.73 -8.42 13.25
C LEU A 46 3.98 -7.89 11.82
N ALA A 47 3.66 -8.68 10.81
CA ALA A 47 3.93 -8.36 9.42
C ALA A 47 3.42 -6.97 8.97
N PRO A 48 2.18 -6.52 9.25
CA PRO A 48 1.73 -5.17 8.89
C PRO A 48 2.56 -4.05 9.53
N LEU A 49 3.01 -4.22 10.76
CA LEU A 49 3.84 -3.24 11.47
C LEU A 49 5.24 -3.14 10.85
N THR A 50 5.79 -4.27 10.42
CA THR A 50 7.09 -4.30 9.73
C THR A 50 6.99 -3.70 8.34
N ILE A 51 5.97 -4.05 7.54
CA ILE A 51 5.73 -3.47 6.20
C ILE A 51 5.64 -1.94 6.29
N THR A 52 5.01 -1.41 7.33
CA THR A 52 4.81 0.03 7.51
C THR A 52 5.94 0.73 8.25
N GLY A 53 6.90 -0.01 8.82
CA GLY A 53 7.97 0.54 9.65
C GLY A 53 7.46 1.18 10.95
N THR A 54 6.33 0.71 11.50
CA THR A 54 5.67 1.32 12.66
C THR A 54 5.69 0.46 13.92
N ALA A 55 6.51 -0.60 13.94
CA ALA A 55 6.56 -1.54 15.07
C ALA A 55 6.94 -0.85 16.40
N GLU A 56 7.93 0.02 16.39
CA GLU A 56 8.37 0.77 17.58
C GLU A 56 7.27 1.74 18.06
N ALA A 57 6.62 2.47 17.15
CA ALA A 57 5.54 3.39 17.48
C ALA A 57 4.32 2.65 18.06
N PHE A 58 4.03 1.46 17.56
CA PHE A 58 3.00 0.58 18.13
C PHE A 58 3.38 0.12 19.54
N ALA A 59 4.59 -0.37 19.74
CA ALA A 59 5.07 -0.86 21.03
C ALA A 59 5.10 0.25 22.11
N ALA A 60 5.31 1.50 21.72
CA ALA A 60 5.27 2.65 22.62
C ALA A 60 3.85 2.96 23.14
N GLN A 61 2.80 2.50 22.46
CA GLN A 61 1.40 2.79 22.78
C GLN A 61 0.60 1.59 23.27
N HIS A 62 1.06 0.37 23.00
CA HIS A 62 0.34 -0.85 23.26
C HIS A 62 1.22 -1.93 23.92
N ASP A 63 0.81 -2.43 25.07
CA ASP A 63 1.53 -3.49 25.81
C ASP A 63 1.44 -4.87 25.12
N LYS A 64 0.41 -5.09 24.31
CA LYS A 64 0.15 -6.40 23.66
C LYS A 64 -0.24 -6.24 22.22
N LEU A 65 0.38 -7.05 21.37
CA LEU A 65 0.01 -7.16 19.95
C LEU A 65 -1.20 -8.08 19.80
N THR A 66 -2.36 -7.48 19.55
CA THR A 66 -3.64 -8.17 19.28
C THR A 66 -4.25 -7.63 18.00
N LEU A 67 -5.10 -8.41 17.34
CA LEU A 67 -5.77 -7.96 16.11
C LEU A 67 -6.59 -6.66 16.31
N PRO A 68 -7.39 -6.51 17.39
CA PRO A 68 -8.08 -5.24 17.63
C PRO A 68 -7.15 -4.04 17.84
N ALA A 69 -6.04 -4.21 18.61
CA ALA A 69 -5.07 -3.13 18.80
C ALA A 69 -4.36 -2.76 17.50
N LEU A 70 -3.99 -3.75 16.69
CA LEU A 70 -3.39 -3.54 15.37
C LEU A 70 -4.32 -2.77 14.43
N ILE A 71 -5.60 -3.16 14.37
CA ILE A 71 -6.60 -2.46 13.55
C ILE A 71 -6.80 -1.03 14.05
N ASP A 72 -6.92 -0.82 15.37
CA ASP A 72 -7.06 0.51 15.95
C ASP A 72 -5.90 1.42 15.56
N PHE A 73 -4.67 0.94 15.72
CA PHE A 73 -3.45 1.69 15.44
C PHE A 73 -3.23 1.99 13.94
N LEU A 74 -3.42 0.98 13.06
CA LEU A 74 -3.15 1.14 11.63
C LEU A 74 -4.35 1.69 10.84
N ALA A 75 -5.58 1.59 11.38
CA ALA A 75 -6.75 2.11 10.68
C ALA A 75 -7.24 3.44 11.24
N PHE A 76 -7.26 3.65 12.56
CA PHE A 76 -7.99 4.76 13.18
C PHE A 76 -7.14 5.71 14.02
N ASP A 77 -5.92 5.34 14.40
CA ASP A 77 -5.08 6.21 15.24
C ASP A 77 -4.64 7.45 14.45
N GLN A 78 -5.04 8.61 14.97
CA GLN A 78 -4.73 9.92 14.36
C GLN A 78 -3.29 10.38 14.62
N SER A 79 -2.61 9.81 15.61
CA SER A 79 -1.20 10.07 15.89
C SER A 79 -0.27 9.30 14.97
N ASN A 80 -0.75 8.18 14.38
CA ASN A 80 -0.01 7.43 13.38
C ASN A 80 -0.21 8.06 11.98
N PRO A 81 0.82 8.69 11.39
CA PRO A 81 0.71 9.33 10.08
C PRO A 81 0.43 8.34 8.94
N SER A 82 0.71 7.05 9.15
CA SER A 82 0.47 5.98 8.17
C SER A 82 -0.87 5.27 8.37
N SER A 83 -1.69 5.66 9.36
CA SER A 83 -3.03 5.08 9.53
C SER A 83 -3.96 5.45 8.37
N ILE A 84 -4.96 4.60 8.09
CA ILE A 84 -5.98 4.88 7.07
C ILE A 84 -6.64 6.23 7.33
N TRP A 85 -6.96 6.52 8.60
CA TRP A 85 -7.55 7.81 9.00
C TRP A 85 -6.68 9.00 8.60
N SER A 86 -5.40 8.99 8.98
CA SER A 86 -4.46 10.07 8.67
C SER A 86 -4.23 10.21 7.16
N CYS A 87 -4.07 9.09 6.44
CA CYS A 87 -3.92 9.10 4.99
C CYS A 87 -5.12 9.73 4.28
N LEU A 88 -6.35 9.36 4.63
CA LEU A 88 -7.56 9.92 4.00
C LEU A 88 -7.78 11.39 4.39
N ARG A 89 -7.45 11.79 5.63
CA ARG A 89 -7.42 13.20 6.05
C ARG A 89 -6.45 13.99 5.17
N ASP A 90 -5.22 13.53 5.06
CA ASP A 90 -4.16 14.24 4.37
C ASP A 90 -4.39 14.28 2.86
N ALA A 91 -4.95 13.21 2.27
CA ALA A 91 -5.39 13.23 0.87
C ALA A 91 -6.42 14.34 0.62
N ARG A 92 -7.43 14.46 1.50
CA ARG A 92 -8.44 15.51 1.41
C ARG A 92 -7.86 16.90 1.61
N GLU A 93 -6.99 17.11 2.60
CA GLU A 93 -6.36 18.42 2.85
C GLU A 93 -5.47 18.86 1.68
N ASN A 94 -4.73 17.93 1.09
CA ASN A 94 -3.96 18.18 -0.12
C ASN A 94 -4.88 18.57 -1.31
N ALA A 95 -5.98 17.85 -1.52
CA ALA A 95 -6.96 18.20 -2.54
C ALA A 95 -7.59 19.58 -2.30
N HIS A 96 -7.93 19.92 -1.04
CA HIS A 96 -8.49 21.21 -0.66
C HIS A 96 -7.55 22.34 -1.04
N ALA A 97 -6.26 22.18 -0.77
CA ALA A 97 -5.23 23.19 -1.07
C ALA A 97 -5.05 23.47 -2.58
N VAL A 98 -5.47 22.54 -3.46
CA VAL A 98 -5.29 22.64 -4.91
C VAL A 98 -6.60 22.49 -5.71
N ARG A 99 -7.75 22.82 -5.10
CA ARG A 99 -9.08 22.67 -5.71
C ARG A 99 -9.19 23.23 -7.14
N TRP A 100 -8.47 24.30 -7.45
CA TRP A 100 -8.49 24.96 -8.76
C TRP A 100 -7.66 24.23 -9.83
N GLN A 101 -6.90 23.21 -9.45
CA GLN A 101 -6.04 22.41 -10.34
C GLN A 101 -6.56 20.98 -10.56
N ILE A 102 -7.53 20.56 -9.76
CA ILE A 102 -8.20 19.27 -9.86
C ILE A 102 -9.65 19.48 -10.32
N THR A 103 -10.31 18.41 -10.74
CA THR A 103 -11.73 18.51 -11.15
C THR A 103 -12.65 18.58 -9.94
N SER A 104 -13.85 19.16 -10.11
CA SER A 104 -14.86 19.18 -9.06
C SER A 104 -15.20 17.77 -8.58
N GLU A 105 -15.31 16.82 -9.48
CA GLU A 105 -15.60 15.42 -9.16
C GLU A 105 -14.50 14.77 -8.31
N MET A 106 -13.21 15.08 -8.56
CA MET A 106 -12.11 14.61 -7.72
C MET A 106 -12.23 15.17 -6.30
N TRP A 107 -12.48 16.47 -6.17
CA TRP A 107 -12.68 17.11 -4.88
C TRP A 107 -13.89 16.54 -4.13
N GLU A 108 -15.03 16.44 -4.78
CA GLU A 108 -16.27 15.89 -4.20
C GLU A 108 -16.07 14.47 -3.70
N THR A 109 -15.38 13.63 -4.49
CA THR A 109 -15.06 12.25 -4.12
C THR A 109 -14.23 12.19 -2.84
N LEU A 110 -13.16 12.97 -2.71
CA LEU A 110 -12.31 12.99 -1.52
C LEU A 110 -13.03 13.59 -0.31
N ASN A 111 -13.80 14.65 -0.52
CA ASN A 111 -14.55 15.28 0.55
C ASN A 111 -15.68 14.38 1.08
N ALA A 112 -16.41 13.71 0.20
CA ALA A 112 -17.42 12.71 0.58
C ALA A 112 -16.77 11.53 1.35
N THR A 113 -15.63 11.03 0.86
CA THR A 113 -14.84 9.99 1.54
C THR A 113 -14.50 10.40 2.98
N TRP A 114 -14.05 11.62 3.19
CA TRP A 114 -13.75 12.15 4.52
C TRP A 114 -14.98 12.27 5.42
N ILE A 115 -16.10 12.76 4.89
CA ILE A 115 -17.35 12.88 5.65
C ILE A 115 -17.84 11.51 6.12
N GLU A 116 -17.81 10.52 5.25
CA GLU A 116 -18.22 9.15 5.55
C GLU A 116 -17.26 8.48 6.56
N LEU A 117 -15.93 8.68 6.42
CA LEU A 117 -14.91 8.17 7.34
C LEU A 117 -15.18 8.61 8.78
N ARG A 118 -15.55 9.87 8.98
CA ARG A 118 -15.92 10.41 10.31
C ARG A 118 -17.13 9.68 10.92
N GLY A 119 -17.99 9.11 10.10
CA GLY A 119 -19.08 8.26 10.52
C GLY A 119 -18.63 6.91 11.08
N PHE A 120 -17.62 6.28 10.46
CA PHE A 120 -17.00 5.05 10.98
C PHE A 120 -16.33 5.28 12.33
N GLY A 121 -15.50 6.31 12.48
CA GLY A 121 -14.82 6.61 13.75
C GLY A 121 -15.76 6.84 14.93
N ARG A 122 -16.97 7.37 14.71
CA ARG A 122 -17.99 7.52 15.77
C ARG A 122 -18.60 6.18 16.18
N ARG A 123 -18.78 5.26 15.22
CA ARG A 123 -19.36 3.92 15.49
C ARG A 123 -18.40 3.05 16.28
N THR A 124 -17.11 3.03 15.92
CA THR A 124 -16.08 2.29 16.64
C THR A 124 -15.93 2.78 18.07
N THR A 125 -15.96 4.09 18.32
CA THR A 125 -15.91 4.66 19.68
C THR A 125 -17.16 4.27 20.50
N THR A 126 -18.34 4.21 19.88
CA THR A 126 -19.60 3.82 20.54
C THR A 126 -19.67 2.31 20.79
N ALA A 127 -19.20 1.50 19.85
CA ALA A 127 -19.10 0.05 20.01
C ALA A 127 -18.10 -0.31 21.12
N ARG A 128 -16.95 0.36 21.20
CA ARG A 128 -15.94 0.18 22.25
C ARG A 128 -16.51 0.48 23.64
N ARG A 129 -17.27 1.57 23.81
CA ARG A 129 -17.95 1.90 25.07
C ARG A 129 -19.04 0.89 25.46
N ARG A 130 -19.69 0.24 24.49
CA ARG A 130 -20.70 -0.81 24.74
C ARG A 130 -20.05 -2.16 25.06
N SER A 131 -18.89 -2.48 24.46
CA SER A 131 -18.16 -3.72 24.72
C SER A 131 -17.51 -3.73 26.10
N ASP A 132 -17.03 -2.58 26.58
CA ASP A 132 -16.53 -2.44 27.96
C ASP A 132 -17.64 -2.65 29.00
N ALA A 133 -18.91 -2.52 28.60
CA ALA A 133 -20.08 -2.72 29.44
C ALA A 133 -20.72 -4.12 29.34
N ALA A 134 -20.39 -4.93 28.34
CA ALA A 134 -21.01 -6.24 28.08
C ALA A 134 -19.95 -7.36 28.04
N ARG A 135 -19.82 -8.10 29.15
CA ARG A 135 -18.98 -9.30 29.26
C ARG A 135 -19.57 -10.46 28.45
N GLY A 136 -19.10 -10.64 27.21
CA GLY A 136 -19.42 -11.80 26.36
C GLY A 136 -18.40 -11.96 25.25
N GLU A 137 -17.34 -12.76 25.46
CA GLU A 137 -16.12 -12.80 24.65
C GLU A 137 -16.28 -13.37 23.22
N LEU A 138 -17.19 -14.27 22.95
CA LEU A 138 -17.30 -14.97 21.65
C LEU A 138 -18.11 -14.23 20.57
N SER A 139 -19.11 -13.44 20.94
CA SER A 139 -19.94 -12.65 20.00
C SER A 139 -19.28 -11.35 19.54
N LEU A 140 -18.26 -10.86 20.25
CA LEU A 140 -17.56 -9.60 19.98
C LEU A 140 -16.50 -9.75 18.88
N ALA A 141 -15.76 -10.85 18.86
CA ALA A 141 -14.72 -11.09 17.84
C ALA A 141 -15.33 -11.18 16.43
N ASP A 142 -16.46 -11.87 16.28
CA ASP A 142 -17.16 -12.02 15.00
C ASP A 142 -17.76 -10.68 14.52
N SER A 143 -18.34 -9.89 15.42
CA SER A 143 -18.92 -8.59 15.06
C SER A 143 -17.85 -7.54 14.71
N VAL A 144 -16.72 -7.51 15.44
CA VAL A 144 -15.58 -6.65 15.16
C VAL A 144 -14.92 -7.04 13.83
N GLY A 145 -14.77 -8.34 13.55
CA GLY A 145 -14.22 -8.83 12.29
C GLY A 145 -15.07 -8.44 11.07
N ALA A 146 -16.40 -8.59 11.15
CA ALA A 146 -17.30 -8.23 10.05
C ALA A 146 -17.39 -6.71 9.82
N GLU A 147 -17.31 -5.90 10.88
CA GLU A 147 -17.31 -4.43 10.76
C GLU A 147 -15.97 -3.92 10.20
N ALA A 148 -14.86 -4.48 10.63
CA ALA A 148 -13.54 -4.17 10.09
C ALA A 148 -13.44 -4.54 8.60
N THR A 149 -13.93 -5.71 8.20
CA THR A 149 -13.95 -6.13 6.79
C THR A 149 -14.75 -5.15 5.93
N ARG A 150 -15.95 -4.76 6.37
CA ARG A 150 -16.77 -3.75 5.66
C ARG A 150 -16.06 -2.39 5.55
N PHE A 151 -15.32 -2.00 6.58
CA PHE A 151 -14.53 -0.78 6.55
C PHE A 151 -13.39 -0.88 5.53
N PHE A 152 -12.64 -1.98 5.50
CA PHE A 152 -11.55 -2.17 4.54
C PHE A 152 -12.06 -2.25 3.09
N ASP A 153 -13.20 -2.90 2.85
CA ASP A 153 -13.83 -2.92 1.54
C ASP A 153 -14.26 -1.51 1.10
N TRP A 154 -14.89 -0.77 2.00
CA TRP A 154 -15.25 0.63 1.74
C TRP A 154 -14.02 1.49 1.40
N VAL A 155 -12.89 1.36 2.10
CA VAL A 155 -11.65 2.11 1.78
C VAL A 155 -11.16 1.78 0.36
N LYS A 156 -11.15 0.49 0.00
CA LYS A 156 -10.78 0.05 -1.36
C LYS A 156 -11.70 0.67 -2.42
N ASP A 157 -13.01 0.65 -2.19
CA ASP A 157 -14.01 1.23 -3.11
C ASP A 157 -13.81 2.74 -3.26
N ARG A 158 -13.52 3.47 -2.19
CA ARG A 158 -13.21 4.91 -2.25
C ARG A 158 -11.95 5.19 -3.07
N SER A 159 -10.90 4.39 -2.90
CA SER A 159 -9.69 4.51 -3.72
C SER A 159 -9.93 4.18 -5.19
N HIS A 160 -10.71 3.13 -5.48
CA HIS A 160 -11.10 2.80 -6.86
C HIS A 160 -11.92 3.92 -7.50
N LEU A 161 -12.88 4.48 -6.78
CA LEU A 161 -13.67 5.62 -7.25
C LEU A 161 -12.79 6.83 -7.54
N PHE A 162 -11.90 7.21 -6.61
CA PHE A 162 -10.98 8.33 -6.80
C PHE A 162 -10.10 8.14 -8.04
N ARG A 163 -9.54 6.95 -8.25
CA ARG A 163 -8.74 6.67 -9.47
C ARG A 163 -9.58 6.72 -10.73
N GLY A 164 -10.78 6.16 -10.71
CA GLY A 164 -11.71 6.20 -11.84
C GLY A 164 -12.07 7.63 -12.23
N VAL A 165 -12.44 8.45 -11.25
CA VAL A 165 -12.76 9.87 -11.45
C VAL A 165 -11.54 10.64 -11.94
N THR A 166 -10.37 10.46 -11.29
CA THR A 166 -9.12 11.08 -11.73
C THR A 166 -8.80 10.72 -13.18
N TYR A 167 -8.88 9.43 -13.51
CA TYR A 167 -8.58 8.97 -14.87
C TYR A 167 -9.59 9.45 -15.90
N GLY A 168 -10.86 9.58 -15.52
CA GLY A 168 -11.95 9.98 -16.41
C GLY A 168 -12.07 11.49 -16.65
N THR A 169 -11.62 12.33 -15.72
CA THR A 169 -12.01 13.75 -15.72
C THR A 169 -10.85 14.74 -15.79
N ILE A 170 -9.63 14.39 -15.36
CA ILE A 170 -8.51 15.32 -15.34
C ILE A 170 -7.85 15.41 -16.73
N VAL A 171 -7.44 16.62 -17.12
CA VAL A 171 -6.63 16.84 -18.34
C VAL A 171 -5.28 16.12 -18.23
N ARG A 172 -4.84 15.48 -19.33
CA ARG A 172 -3.58 14.70 -19.39
C ARG A 172 -2.33 15.60 -19.43
N GLY A 173 -2.24 16.53 -18.47
CA GLY A 173 -1.15 17.48 -18.29
C GLY A 173 -0.26 17.13 -17.10
N GLU A 174 0.44 18.12 -16.55
CA GLU A 174 1.35 17.94 -15.40
C GLU A 174 0.63 17.45 -14.16
N ALA A 175 -0.56 17.96 -13.83
CA ALA A 175 -1.36 17.54 -12.69
C ALA A 175 -1.66 16.03 -12.72
N PHE A 176 -2.06 15.52 -13.88
CA PHE A 176 -2.27 14.10 -14.09
C PHE A 176 -1.00 13.28 -13.86
N ASN A 177 0.14 13.74 -14.42
CA ASN A 177 1.40 13.04 -14.27
C ASN A 177 1.89 13.04 -12.82
N PHE A 178 1.78 14.14 -12.06
CA PHE A 178 2.10 14.15 -10.63
C PHE A 178 1.18 13.23 -9.80
N SER A 179 -0.10 13.16 -10.12
CA SER A 179 -1.02 12.21 -9.51
C SER A 179 -0.59 10.77 -9.76
N ARG A 180 -0.19 10.44 -10.99
CA ARG A 180 0.32 9.10 -11.34
C ARG A 180 1.62 8.78 -10.63
N LEU A 181 2.56 9.73 -10.56
CA LEU A 181 3.82 9.56 -9.83
C LEU A 181 3.57 9.18 -8.37
N GLY A 182 2.70 9.92 -7.66
CA GLY A 182 2.33 9.60 -6.28
C GLY A 182 1.76 8.19 -6.12
N THR A 183 0.82 7.81 -7.00
CA THR A 183 0.19 6.49 -6.99
C THR A 183 1.19 5.36 -7.23
N HIS A 184 1.99 5.45 -8.31
CA HIS A 184 2.84 4.32 -8.71
C HIS A 184 4.11 4.19 -7.86
N LEU A 185 4.64 5.29 -7.34
CA LEU A 185 5.77 5.25 -6.41
C LEU A 185 5.37 4.58 -5.07
N GLU A 186 4.20 4.95 -4.52
CA GLU A 186 3.67 4.32 -3.30
C GLU A 186 3.34 2.83 -3.52
N ARG A 187 2.85 2.51 -4.70
CA ARG A 187 2.49 1.14 -5.06
C ARG A 187 3.73 0.25 -5.19
N ALA A 188 4.80 0.75 -5.82
CA ALA A 188 6.07 0.04 -5.93
C ALA A 188 6.68 -0.21 -4.54
N ASP A 189 6.78 0.83 -3.72
CA ASP A 189 7.29 0.73 -2.34
C ASP A 189 6.52 -0.34 -1.54
N ASN A 190 5.19 -0.30 -1.58
CA ASN A 190 4.36 -1.26 -0.86
C ASN A 190 4.54 -2.71 -1.36
N THR A 191 4.63 -2.92 -2.68
CA THR A 191 4.80 -4.27 -3.25
C THR A 191 6.15 -4.85 -2.88
N ALA A 192 7.23 -4.06 -2.94
CA ALA A 192 8.56 -4.49 -2.53
C ALA A 192 8.58 -4.89 -1.05
N ARG A 193 8.04 -4.06 -0.16
CA ARG A 193 7.97 -4.35 1.29
C ARG A 193 7.14 -5.57 1.63
N ILE A 194 6.00 -5.75 0.99
CA ILE A 194 5.14 -6.93 1.22
C ILE A 194 5.86 -8.22 0.82
N LEU A 195 6.56 -8.19 -0.31
CA LEU A 195 7.30 -9.36 -0.79
C LEU A 195 8.51 -9.67 0.10
N ASP A 196 9.25 -8.65 0.53
CA ASP A 196 10.39 -8.76 1.42
C ASP A 196 10.01 -9.31 2.80
N VAL A 197 8.95 -8.77 3.42
CA VAL A 197 8.46 -9.25 4.72
C VAL A 197 8.00 -10.71 4.66
N LYS A 198 7.38 -11.15 3.56
CA LYS A 198 7.00 -12.56 3.41
C LYS A 198 8.23 -13.47 3.41
N TYR A 199 9.28 -13.06 2.72
CA TYR A 199 10.49 -13.85 2.60
C TYR A 199 11.24 -14.00 3.93
N HIS A 200 11.28 -12.95 4.76
CA HIS A 200 12.03 -12.95 6.02
C HIS A 200 11.25 -13.34 7.27
N ILE A 201 9.98 -12.97 7.36
CA ILE A 201 9.22 -13.07 8.63
C ILE A 201 8.29 -14.26 8.65
N LEU A 202 7.70 -14.60 7.49
CA LEU A 202 6.64 -15.59 7.41
C LEU A 202 7.14 -17.01 7.09
N LEU A 203 8.46 -17.24 7.03
CA LEU A 203 9.08 -18.56 6.90
C LEU A 203 9.95 -18.87 8.13
N PRO A 204 9.37 -19.22 9.29
CA PRO A 204 10.12 -19.40 10.53
C PRO A 204 11.01 -20.64 10.53
N ARG A 205 10.70 -21.65 9.69
CA ARG A 205 11.45 -22.92 9.64
C ARG A 205 11.60 -23.38 8.18
N VAL A 206 12.77 -23.90 7.86
CA VAL A 206 13.05 -24.52 6.54
C VAL A 206 12.08 -25.66 6.23
N GLU A 207 11.59 -26.35 7.25
CA GLU A 207 10.63 -27.46 7.18
C GLU A 207 9.23 -27.04 6.72
N ASP A 208 8.85 -25.77 6.90
CA ASP A 208 7.55 -25.21 6.52
C ASP A 208 7.51 -24.80 5.04
N VAL A 209 8.66 -24.76 4.35
CA VAL A 209 8.77 -24.38 2.94
C VAL A 209 8.07 -25.42 2.07
N GLY A 210 7.11 -24.97 1.27
CA GLY A 210 6.31 -25.84 0.38
C GLY A 210 5.15 -26.57 1.07
N GLY A 211 4.95 -26.34 2.38
CA GLY A 211 3.82 -26.90 3.12
C GLY A 211 2.51 -26.12 2.89
N ALA A 212 1.42 -26.64 3.45
CA ALA A 212 0.09 -26.02 3.35
C ALA A 212 0.05 -24.59 3.91
N LEU A 213 0.80 -24.31 4.99
CA LEU A 213 0.91 -22.98 5.59
C LEU A 213 1.60 -22.00 4.63
N ASP A 214 2.69 -22.39 4.01
CA ASP A 214 3.42 -21.57 3.05
C ASP A 214 2.54 -21.24 1.83
N TYR A 215 1.85 -22.24 1.26
CA TYR A 215 0.88 -22.03 0.20
C TYR A 215 -0.21 -21.01 0.58
N TYR A 216 -0.75 -21.12 1.80
CA TYR A 216 -1.79 -20.21 2.30
C TYR A 216 -1.26 -18.78 2.46
N GLN A 217 -0.05 -18.62 2.98
CA GLN A 217 0.60 -17.34 3.16
C GLN A 217 0.95 -16.66 1.81
N TRP A 218 1.44 -17.41 0.82
CA TRP A 218 1.67 -16.87 -0.53
C TRP A 218 0.36 -16.46 -1.19
N GLY A 219 -0.71 -17.23 -1.01
CA GLY A 219 -2.05 -16.87 -1.45
C GLY A 219 -2.56 -15.58 -0.78
N ALA A 220 -2.28 -15.39 0.50
CA ALA A 220 -2.60 -14.19 1.25
C ALA A 220 -1.81 -12.96 0.74
N LEU A 221 -0.51 -13.12 0.49
CA LEU A 221 0.33 -12.08 -0.13
C LEU A 221 -0.23 -11.65 -1.48
N LEU A 222 -0.52 -12.58 -2.37
CA LEU A 222 -1.12 -12.28 -3.68
C LEU A 222 -2.44 -11.50 -3.54
N ARG A 223 -3.30 -11.85 -2.57
CA ARG A 223 -4.54 -11.12 -2.30
C ARG A 223 -4.29 -9.70 -1.77
N SER A 224 -3.26 -9.49 -0.95
CA SER A 224 -2.94 -8.15 -0.42
C SER A 224 -2.52 -7.16 -1.50
N VAL A 225 -2.03 -7.63 -2.63
CA VAL A 225 -1.68 -6.82 -3.81
C VAL A 225 -2.62 -7.02 -5.01
N SER A 226 -3.79 -7.67 -4.81
CA SER A 226 -4.76 -7.98 -5.89
C SER A 226 -4.18 -8.77 -7.07
N ALA A 227 -3.23 -9.65 -6.79
CA ALA A 227 -2.51 -10.42 -7.81
C ALA A 227 -2.97 -11.89 -7.91
N PHE A 228 -3.86 -12.35 -7.03
CA PHE A 228 -4.22 -13.77 -6.94
C PHE A 228 -4.87 -14.30 -8.22
N GLU A 229 -5.84 -13.57 -8.77
CA GLU A 229 -6.51 -13.93 -10.01
C GLU A 229 -5.56 -13.82 -11.21
N THR A 230 -4.72 -12.78 -11.23
CA THR A 230 -3.69 -12.59 -12.26
C THR A 230 -2.67 -13.73 -12.26
N TYR A 231 -2.23 -14.16 -11.07
CA TYR A 231 -1.34 -15.31 -10.93
C TYR A 231 -1.95 -16.57 -11.58
N ARG A 232 -3.20 -16.88 -11.23
CA ARG A 232 -3.92 -18.04 -11.78
C ARG A 232 -4.14 -17.94 -13.28
N LEU A 233 -4.36 -16.75 -13.80
CA LEU A 233 -4.53 -16.52 -15.24
C LEU A 233 -3.24 -16.76 -16.03
N ILE A 234 -2.10 -16.29 -15.51
CA ILE A 234 -0.80 -16.33 -16.20
C ILE A 234 -0.18 -17.72 -16.08
N TYR A 235 -0.05 -18.23 -14.86
CA TYR A 235 0.72 -19.46 -14.60
C TYR A 235 -0.13 -20.73 -14.67
N ARG A 236 -1.44 -20.65 -14.39
CA ARG A 236 -2.38 -21.80 -14.41
C ARG A 236 -1.91 -23.01 -13.60
N ASP A 237 -1.21 -22.75 -12.52
CA ASP A 237 -0.46 -23.74 -11.74
C ASP A 237 -0.63 -23.48 -10.23
N GLN A 238 -0.04 -24.37 -9.42
CA GLN A 238 0.10 -24.15 -7.98
C GLN A 238 0.92 -22.90 -7.70
N ILE A 239 0.77 -22.36 -6.47
CA ILE A 239 1.52 -21.17 -6.07
C ILE A 239 2.96 -21.60 -5.74
N PHE A 240 3.91 -21.10 -6.54
CA PHE A 240 5.35 -21.27 -6.31
C PHE A 240 5.99 -19.93 -5.95
N PRO A 241 6.83 -19.87 -4.90
CA PRO A 241 7.49 -18.61 -4.47
C PRO A 241 8.18 -17.86 -5.60
N ILE A 242 8.93 -18.55 -6.44
CA ILE A 242 9.65 -17.95 -7.57
C ILE A 242 8.70 -17.31 -8.60
N LYS A 243 7.58 -17.97 -8.92
CA LYS A 243 6.55 -17.44 -9.83
C LYS A 243 5.79 -16.26 -9.23
N VAL A 244 5.62 -16.24 -7.90
CA VAL A 244 5.03 -15.08 -7.19
C VAL A 244 5.99 -13.88 -7.25
N ALA A 245 7.27 -14.11 -7.01
CA ALA A 245 8.30 -13.07 -7.11
C ALA A 245 8.40 -12.55 -8.56
N GLU A 246 8.45 -13.42 -9.56
CA GLU A 246 8.44 -13.05 -10.97
C GLU A 246 7.23 -12.16 -11.32
N LEU A 247 6.01 -12.57 -10.91
CA LEU A 247 4.80 -11.78 -11.13
C LEU A 247 4.87 -10.39 -10.51
N LEU A 248 5.35 -10.30 -9.28
CA LEU A 248 5.32 -9.04 -8.51
C LEU A 248 6.53 -8.14 -8.78
N ILE A 249 7.62 -8.69 -9.31
CA ILE A 249 8.80 -7.91 -9.67
C ILE A 249 8.77 -7.55 -11.15
N LEU A 250 8.62 -8.53 -12.06
CA LEU A 250 8.96 -8.39 -13.47
C LEU A 250 7.75 -8.31 -14.42
N GLU A 251 6.57 -8.82 -14.06
CA GLU A 251 5.43 -8.89 -14.98
C GLU A 251 4.82 -7.50 -15.27
N GLN A 252 5.06 -6.98 -16.47
CA GLN A 252 4.59 -5.64 -16.86
C GLN A 252 3.07 -5.52 -16.98
N ARG A 253 2.35 -6.61 -17.22
CA ARG A 253 0.89 -6.64 -17.30
C ARG A 253 0.23 -6.63 -15.91
N MET A 254 1.00 -6.91 -14.85
CA MET A 254 0.50 -6.83 -13.47
C MET A 254 0.56 -5.38 -12.95
N PRO A 255 -0.57 -4.68 -12.74
CA PRO A 255 -0.55 -3.23 -12.43
C PRO A 255 0.16 -2.86 -11.11
N ARG A 256 0.45 -3.85 -10.27
CA ARG A 256 1.13 -3.68 -8.98
C ARG A 256 2.52 -4.29 -8.94
N SER A 257 3.05 -4.79 -10.05
CA SER A 257 4.44 -5.21 -10.11
C SER A 257 5.40 -4.03 -10.06
N LEU A 258 6.63 -4.28 -9.65
CA LEU A 258 7.68 -3.24 -9.65
C LEU A 258 7.94 -2.74 -11.07
N ALA A 259 8.03 -3.65 -12.04
CA ALA A 259 8.24 -3.31 -13.46
C ALA A 259 7.12 -2.41 -14.02
N ALA A 260 5.85 -2.77 -13.81
CA ALA A 260 4.74 -1.93 -14.26
C ALA A 260 4.71 -0.56 -13.57
N CYS A 261 5.01 -0.50 -12.27
CA CYS A 261 5.09 0.75 -11.53
C CYS A 261 6.24 1.63 -12.03
N ALA A 262 7.44 1.07 -12.22
CA ALA A 262 8.61 1.79 -12.74
C ALA A 262 8.35 2.33 -14.15
N ALA A 263 7.73 1.55 -15.03
CA ALA A 263 7.32 1.99 -16.37
C ALA A 263 6.39 3.21 -16.30
N GLN A 264 5.42 3.21 -15.41
CA GLN A 264 4.48 4.33 -15.24
C GLN A 264 5.13 5.57 -14.62
N VAL A 265 6.04 5.38 -13.67
CA VAL A 265 6.83 6.48 -13.07
C VAL A 265 7.70 7.11 -14.13
N ASN A 266 8.48 6.31 -14.87
CA ASN A 266 9.35 6.80 -15.94
C ASN A 266 8.56 7.55 -17.03
N ALA A 267 7.49 6.96 -17.54
CA ALA A 267 6.63 7.61 -18.55
C ALA A 267 5.98 8.90 -18.05
N SER A 268 5.70 9.03 -16.76
CA SER A 268 5.15 10.27 -16.19
C SER A 268 6.21 11.34 -16.02
N LEU A 269 7.43 10.97 -15.58
CA LEU A 269 8.56 11.92 -15.46
C LEU A 269 9.00 12.48 -16.81
N GLU A 270 9.02 11.65 -17.87
CA GLU A 270 9.37 12.12 -19.22
C GLU A 270 8.40 13.19 -19.74
N ARG A 271 7.16 13.21 -19.27
CA ARG A 271 6.13 14.18 -19.67
C ARG A 271 6.10 15.45 -18.83
N ILE A 272 6.87 15.52 -17.75
CA ILE A 272 6.98 16.69 -16.88
C ILE A 272 8.25 17.45 -17.24
N VAL A 273 8.11 18.77 -17.37
CA VAL A 273 9.25 19.66 -17.59
C VAL A 273 9.62 20.34 -16.28
N GLY A 274 10.84 20.12 -15.79
CA GLY A 274 11.37 20.72 -14.57
C GLY A 274 12.74 21.35 -14.78
N GLN A 275 13.12 22.26 -13.89
CA GLN A 275 14.50 22.73 -13.77
C GLN A 275 15.26 21.70 -12.90
N ASN A 276 16.40 21.19 -13.34
CA ASN A 276 17.22 20.21 -12.62
C ASN A 276 16.57 18.80 -12.46
N ASP A 277 15.76 18.37 -13.41
CA ASP A 277 15.07 17.09 -13.40
C ASP A 277 15.90 15.91 -13.93
N ALA A 278 17.05 16.17 -14.54
CA ALA A 278 17.89 15.16 -15.19
C ALA A 278 18.29 14.00 -14.25
N ALA A 279 18.59 14.27 -12.98
CA ALA A 279 18.97 13.24 -12.02
C ALA A 279 17.78 12.32 -11.65
N ALA A 280 16.57 12.87 -11.54
CA ALA A 280 15.36 12.08 -11.28
C ALA A 280 14.98 11.23 -12.50
N LYS A 281 14.99 11.80 -13.69
CA LYS A 281 14.71 11.09 -14.95
C LYS A 281 15.72 9.98 -15.21
N ARG A 282 17.02 10.24 -15.00
CA ARG A 282 18.06 9.23 -15.17
C ARG A 282 17.82 8.03 -14.23
N LEU A 283 17.65 8.26 -12.93
CA LEU A 283 17.41 7.17 -11.97
C LEU A 283 16.14 6.40 -12.31
N SER A 284 15.07 7.09 -12.70
CA SER A 284 13.83 6.44 -13.12
C SER A 284 14.02 5.57 -14.37
N GLY A 285 14.80 6.03 -15.34
CA GLY A 285 15.18 5.26 -16.53
C GLY A 285 16.03 4.04 -16.20
N GLU A 286 17.04 4.20 -15.33
CA GLU A 286 17.89 3.11 -14.85
C GLU A 286 17.07 2.02 -14.14
N LEU A 287 16.17 2.42 -13.23
CA LEU A 287 15.25 1.49 -12.54
C LEU A 287 14.32 0.76 -13.52
N PHE A 288 13.73 1.49 -14.45
CA PHE A 288 12.85 0.92 -15.48
C PHE A 288 13.59 -0.10 -16.35
N VAL A 289 14.79 0.22 -16.86
CA VAL A 289 15.60 -0.70 -17.68
C VAL A 289 16.00 -1.93 -16.88
N ARG A 290 16.48 -1.77 -15.65
CA ARG A 290 16.84 -2.88 -14.77
C ARG A 290 15.68 -3.85 -14.58
N LEU A 291 14.49 -3.37 -14.23
CA LEU A 291 13.30 -4.20 -14.01
C LEU A 291 12.71 -4.81 -15.30
N THR A 292 13.01 -4.22 -16.45
CA THR A 292 12.55 -4.75 -17.75
C THR A 292 13.41 -5.92 -18.23
N HIS A 293 14.70 -5.93 -17.90
CA HIS A 293 15.67 -6.90 -18.40
C HIS A 293 16.19 -7.86 -17.32
N ALA A 294 15.72 -7.75 -16.08
CA ALA A 294 16.12 -8.65 -15.02
C ALA A 294 15.57 -10.07 -15.26
N ASP A 295 16.35 -11.06 -14.84
CA ASP A 295 15.98 -12.45 -14.81
C ASP A 295 15.66 -12.91 -13.39
N ILE A 296 14.57 -13.64 -13.21
CA ILE A 296 14.11 -14.05 -11.88
C ILE A 296 15.05 -15.05 -11.21
N GLU A 297 15.69 -15.93 -12.01
CA GLU A 297 16.63 -16.92 -11.48
C GLU A 297 17.91 -16.22 -10.99
N GLU A 298 18.41 -15.23 -11.73
CA GLU A 298 19.53 -14.40 -11.30
C GLU A 298 19.24 -13.63 -10.01
N ILE A 299 18.01 -13.08 -9.87
CA ILE A 299 17.55 -12.42 -8.65
C ILE A 299 17.58 -13.39 -7.45
N PHE A 300 17.10 -14.60 -7.62
CA PHE A 300 17.12 -15.59 -6.54
C PHE A 300 18.53 -16.06 -6.20
N GLN A 301 19.43 -16.17 -7.18
CA GLN A 301 20.83 -16.54 -6.95
C GLN A 301 21.61 -15.44 -6.21
N SER A 302 21.33 -14.18 -6.51
CA SER A 302 21.99 -13.02 -5.85
C SER A 302 21.40 -12.67 -4.49
N GLY A 303 20.20 -13.18 -4.17
CA GLY A 303 19.44 -12.89 -2.95
C GLY A 303 18.25 -11.99 -3.20
N LEU A 304 17.04 -12.53 -2.99
CA LEU A 304 15.80 -11.78 -3.20
C LEU A 304 15.67 -10.59 -2.24
N HIS A 305 16.11 -10.74 -0.99
CA HIS A 305 16.08 -9.66 0.00
C HIS A 305 16.98 -8.49 -0.41
N GLU A 306 18.20 -8.79 -0.77
CA GLU A 306 19.19 -7.80 -1.21
C GLU A 306 18.65 -7.05 -2.43
N TYR A 307 18.09 -7.77 -3.41
CA TYR A 307 17.50 -7.16 -4.59
C TYR A 307 16.32 -6.24 -4.26
N LEU A 308 15.43 -6.66 -3.36
CA LEU A 308 14.28 -5.85 -2.94
C LEU A 308 14.70 -4.64 -2.11
N THR A 309 15.74 -4.78 -1.29
CA THR A 309 16.34 -3.67 -0.53
C THR A 309 16.90 -2.62 -1.48
N ASP A 310 17.68 -3.03 -2.48
CA ASP A 310 18.20 -2.12 -3.52
C ASP A 310 17.06 -1.42 -4.28
N CYS A 311 15.98 -2.14 -4.60
CA CYS A 311 14.81 -1.53 -5.22
C CYS A 311 14.12 -0.49 -4.31
N LEU A 312 14.01 -0.77 -3.01
CA LEU A 312 13.45 0.17 -2.03
C LEU A 312 14.31 1.42 -1.88
N ASP A 313 15.63 1.26 -1.86
CA ASP A 313 16.58 2.36 -1.79
C ASP A 313 16.50 3.26 -3.03
N ASP A 314 16.41 2.67 -4.23
CA ASP A 314 16.20 3.40 -5.47
C ASP A 314 14.85 4.14 -5.51
N ILE A 315 13.76 3.52 -5.04
CA ILE A 315 12.44 4.15 -4.94
C ILE A 315 12.48 5.35 -3.98
N ASN A 316 13.15 5.21 -2.82
CA ASN A 316 13.32 6.27 -1.83
C ASN A 316 14.18 7.42 -2.37
N GLU A 317 15.31 7.10 -3.00
CA GLU A 317 16.20 8.11 -3.61
C GLU A 317 15.49 8.81 -4.78
N LEU A 318 14.72 8.09 -5.60
CA LEU A 318 13.90 8.69 -6.65
C LEU A 318 12.89 9.67 -6.06
N GLY A 319 12.20 9.29 -4.99
CA GLY A 319 11.31 10.18 -4.24
C GLY A 319 12.03 11.46 -3.77
N SER A 320 13.22 11.31 -3.21
CA SER A 320 14.06 12.42 -2.75
C SER A 320 14.52 13.34 -3.89
N ARG A 321 14.93 12.77 -5.03
CA ARG A 321 15.29 13.56 -6.23
C ARG A 321 14.10 14.30 -6.82
N MET A 322 12.94 13.65 -6.87
CA MET A 322 11.70 14.29 -7.31
C MET A 322 11.30 15.44 -6.37
N GLN A 323 11.45 15.26 -5.05
CA GLN A 323 11.19 16.33 -4.08
C GLN A 323 12.05 17.56 -4.38
N ARG A 324 13.35 17.38 -4.60
CA ARG A 324 14.28 18.48 -4.92
C ARG A 324 14.02 19.12 -6.28
N ALA A 325 13.63 18.34 -7.30
CA ALA A 325 13.48 18.83 -8.65
C ALA A 325 12.14 19.51 -8.92
N TYR A 326 11.06 19.03 -8.32
CA TYR A 326 9.71 19.41 -8.71
C TYR A 326 8.81 19.92 -7.57
N LEU A 327 9.02 19.41 -6.32
CA LEU A 327 8.02 19.55 -5.27
C LEU A 327 8.34 20.70 -4.28
N GLY A 328 9.53 21.25 -4.35
CA GLY A 328 9.99 22.30 -3.42
C GLY A 328 10.44 21.73 -2.08
N THR A 329 11.53 22.25 -1.55
CA THR A 329 11.94 21.96 -0.17
C THR A 329 11.04 22.75 0.79
N VAL A 330 10.42 22.04 1.72
CA VAL A 330 9.77 22.66 2.90
C VAL A 330 10.83 23.22 3.80
#